data_991de655b99f4c779c3487bd7834626b
#
_entry.id   991de655b99f4c779c3487bd7834626b
#
_cell.length_a   1.000
_cell.length_b   1.000
_cell.length_c   1.000
_cell.angle_alpha   90.00
_cell.angle_beta   90.00
_cell.angle_gamma   90.00
#
_symmetry.space_group_name_H-M   'P 1'
#
loop_
_entity.id
_entity.type
_entity.pdbx_description
1 polymer ?
#
loop_
_entity_poly.entity_id
_entity_poly.type
_entity_poly.pdbx_seq_one_letter_code
_entity_poly.pdbx_strand_id
1 'polypeptide(L)'
;RGDKYRRSNGSFMTRDEFNHHLSNMLSGLFSLGGQPDHILIEYCVQFDPIFDNVSYKGVPDIRIIVFLGYPVMGMIRLPTRLSDGKANLHQGAIGVGIDIPTGTTRRGVFGNEPVKEHPDTEHSIVGLKIPRWDELLLIAARAYELSGLGYVGVDIVLDKDKGPLILELNARPGLAIQIANGNGLLNRLQRIQALEAAGTLASDPEARVAYAKAHFATT
;
A
#
# COMPACT_ATOMS: atom_id res chain seq x y z
N ARG A 1 16.85 23.85 18.61
CA ARG A 1 18.03 24.66 18.24
C ARG A 1 17.89 25.11 16.78
N GLY A 2 17.29 26.28 16.57
CA GLY A 2 17.20 26.97 15.29
C GLY A 2 16.28 26.27 14.26
N ASP A 3 15.30 26.98 13.80
CA ASP A 3 14.26 26.64 12.82
C ASP A 3 14.83 26.09 11.48
N LYS A 4 15.37 24.88 11.51
CA LYS A 4 15.86 24.18 10.31
C LYS A 4 14.97 22.97 10.02
N TYR A 5 14.49 22.89 8.79
CA TYR A 5 13.71 21.78 8.28
C TYR A 5 14.60 20.86 7.45
N ARG A 6 14.55 19.54 7.71
CA ARG A 6 15.35 18.57 6.98
C ARG A 6 14.58 18.09 5.75
N ARG A 7 15.22 18.14 4.59
CA ARG A 7 14.70 17.59 3.34
C ARG A 7 14.93 16.07 3.27
N SER A 8 14.19 15.38 2.40
CA SER A 8 14.35 13.93 2.16
C SER A 8 15.76 13.54 1.71
N ASN A 9 16.44 14.41 0.96
CA ASN A 9 17.84 14.22 0.54
C ASN A 9 18.87 14.47 1.65
N GLY A 10 18.44 14.77 2.89
CA GLY A 10 19.29 15.03 4.04
C GLY A 10 19.78 16.48 4.18
N SER A 11 19.60 17.33 3.18
CA SER A 11 19.92 18.76 3.30
C SER A 11 18.94 19.49 4.23
N PHE A 12 19.34 20.67 4.69
CA PHE A 12 18.49 21.50 5.56
C PHE A 12 18.03 22.74 4.81
N MET A 13 16.86 23.22 5.15
CA MET A 13 16.34 24.51 4.75
C MET A 13 16.04 25.34 5.99
N THR A 14 16.21 26.65 5.87
CA THR A 14 15.85 27.63 6.89
C THR A 14 14.33 27.81 6.96
N ARG A 15 13.86 28.50 7.99
CA ARG A 15 12.44 28.87 8.12
C ARG A 15 11.96 29.73 6.95
N ASP A 16 12.79 30.68 6.51
CA ASP A 16 12.42 31.59 5.41
C ASP A 16 12.32 30.82 4.08
N GLU A 17 13.27 29.92 3.79
CA GLU A 17 13.22 29.05 2.62
C GLU A 17 11.98 28.12 2.66
N PHE A 18 11.64 27.60 3.84
CA PHE A 18 10.44 26.77 4.02
C PHE A 18 9.16 27.58 3.77
N ASN A 19 9.05 28.78 4.38
CA ASN A 19 7.91 29.68 4.18
C ASN A 19 7.78 30.11 2.71
N HIS A 20 8.89 30.40 2.04
CA HIS A 20 8.89 30.71 0.62
C HIS A 20 8.42 29.55 -0.23
N HIS A 21 8.86 28.33 0.09
CA HIS A 21 8.40 27.11 -0.58
C HIS A 21 6.88 26.90 -0.41
N LEU A 22 6.36 27.07 0.81
CA LEU A 22 4.91 26.98 1.07
C LEU A 22 4.13 28.06 0.29
N SER A 23 4.64 29.30 0.26
CA SER A 23 4.00 30.38 -0.51
C SER A 23 3.93 30.08 -2.00
N ASN A 24 4.99 29.50 -2.56
CA ASN A 24 5.03 29.08 -3.96
C ASN A 24 4.02 27.95 -4.25
N MET A 25 3.83 27.01 -3.32
CA MET A 25 2.79 25.98 -3.45
C MET A 25 1.39 26.59 -3.44
N LEU A 26 1.10 27.44 -2.44
CA LEU A 26 -0.20 28.09 -2.29
C LEU A 26 -0.57 28.99 -3.47
N SER A 27 0.43 29.66 -4.08
CA SER A 27 0.23 30.51 -5.25
C SER A 27 -0.03 29.74 -6.55
N GLY A 28 0.04 28.41 -6.52
CA GLY A 28 -0.21 27.57 -7.68
C GLY A 28 0.99 27.41 -8.61
N LEU A 29 2.21 27.75 -8.16
CA LEU A 29 3.42 27.60 -8.99
C LEU A 29 3.66 26.17 -9.48
N PHE A 30 3.21 25.18 -8.71
CA PHE A 30 3.36 23.76 -9.03
C PHE A 30 2.05 23.10 -9.47
N SER A 31 0.92 23.84 -9.50
CA SER A 31 -0.37 23.32 -9.91
C SER A 31 -0.56 23.36 -11.43
N LEU A 32 -1.37 22.44 -11.96
CA LEU A 32 -1.78 22.47 -13.36
C LEU A 32 -2.62 23.73 -13.64
N GLY A 33 -2.13 24.57 -14.56
CA GLY A 33 -2.80 25.81 -14.94
C GLY A 33 -2.60 26.99 -13.99
N GLY A 34 -1.65 26.90 -13.04
CA GLY A 34 -1.28 28.02 -12.16
C GLY A 34 -2.39 28.46 -11.19
N GLN A 35 -3.35 27.58 -10.90
CA GLN A 35 -4.43 27.87 -9.94
C GLN A 35 -3.92 27.79 -8.50
N PRO A 36 -4.42 28.63 -7.58
CA PRO A 36 -4.13 28.51 -6.16
C PRO A 36 -4.37 27.08 -5.67
N ASP A 37 -3.49 26.58 -4.82
CA ASP A 37 -3.50 25.21 -4.34
C ASP A 37 -3.58 25.13 -2.82
N HIS A 38 -3.69 23.94 -2.27
CA HIS A 38 -3.74 23.67 -0.84
C HIS A 38 -2.51 22.85 -0.43
N ILE A 39 -2.07 23.06 0.80
CA ILE A 39 -0.96 22.29 1.37
C ILE A 39 -1.51 21.34 2.42
N LEU A 40 -1.25 20.05 2.22
CA LEU A 40 -1.48 19.01 3.22
C LEU A 40 -0.15 18.73 3.93
N ILE A 41 -0.12 18.83 5.25
CA ILE A 41 1.06 18.49 6.07
C ILE A 41 0.66 17.28 6.91
N GLU A 42 1.34 16.16 6.64
CA GLU A 42 1.05 14.90 7.29
C GLU A 42 2.21 14.45 8.20
N TYR A 43 1.91 13.49 9.06
CA TYR A 43 2.91 12.81 9.86
C TYR A 43 3.90 12.06 8.95
N CYS A 44 5.19 12.23 9.22
CA CYS A 44 6.23 11.48 8.53
C CYS A 44 6.34 10.07 9.12
N VAL A 45 5.82 9.09 8.41
CA VAL A 45 5.81 7.67 8.83
C VAL A 45 7.22 7.18 9.13
N GLN A 46 7.38 6.55 10.28
CA GLN A 46 8.58 5.81 10.68
C GLN A 46 8.30 4.33 10.50
N PHE A 47 8.70 3.76 9.36
CA PHE A 47 8.35 2.39 9.01
C PHE A 47 8.94 1.34 9.96
N ASP A 48 8.28 0.18 10.02
CA ASP A 48 8.68 -0.94 10.86
C ASP A 48 10.02 -1.53 10.39
N PRO A 49 11.01 -1.70 11.28
CA PRO A 49 12.34 -2.20 10.93
C PRO A 49 12.38 -3.59 10.27
N ILE A 50 11.31 -4.35 10.35
CA ILE A 50 11.22 -5.66 9.68
C ILE A 50 11.47 -5.58 8.17
N PHE A 51 11.25 -4.41 7.56
CA PHE A 51 11.43 -4.18 6.14
C PHE A 51 12.81 -3.61 5.75
N ASP A 52 13.71 -3.35 6.72
CA ASP A 52 15.00 -2.71 6.47
C ASP A 52 15.84 -3.46 5.43
N ASN A 53 15.80 -4.80 5.46
CA ASN A 53 16.56 -5.65 4.55
C ASN A 53 15.93 -5.80 3.16
N VAL A 54 14.68 -5.39 2.97
CA VAL A 54 13.92 -5.57 1.72
C VAL A 54 13.37 -4.25 1.17
N SER A 55 13.93 -3.13 1.61
CA SER A 55 13.53 -1.80 1.15
C SER A 55 14.75 -0.91 0.93
N TYR A 56 14.74 -0.13 -0.14
CA TYR A 56 15.75 0.87 -0.41
C TYR A 56 15.25 2.27 -0.08
N LYS A 57 15.72 2.86 1.01
CA LYS A 57 15.48 4.26 1.46
C LYS A 57 14.02 4.70 1.63
N GLY A 58 13.06 3.92 1.21
CA GLY A 58 11.64 4.30 1.23
C GLY A 58 10.82 3.49 2.20
N VAL A 59 9.56 3.85 2.32
CA VAL A 59 8.58 3.14 3.12
C VAL A 59 7.87 2.12 2.24
N PRO A 60 7.99 0.80 2.50
CA PRO A 60 7.15 -0.19 1.85
C PRO A 60 5.68 0.07 2.17
N ASP A 61 4.83 -0.13 1.19
CA ASP A 61 3.40 -0.08 1.44
C ASP A 61 2.70 -1.39 1.07
N ILE A 62 1.58 -1.62 1.72
CA ILE A 62 0.76 -2.81 1.54
C ILE A 62 -0.53 -2.38 0.89
N ARG A 63 -0.75 -2.87 -0.34
CA ARG A 63 -2.02 -2.69 -1.06
C ARG A 63 -2.90 -3.90 -0.86
N ILE A 64 -4.11 -3.68 -0.38
CA ILE A 64 -5.15 -4.71 -0.28
C ILE A 64 -6.33 -4.29 -1.16
N ILE A 65 -6.71 -5.16 -2.10
CA ILE A 65 -7.94 -4.97 -2.87
C ILE A 65 -9.09 -5.53 -2.05
N VAL A 66 -10.12 -4.70 -1.92
CA VAL A 66 -11.36 -5.02 -1.22
C VAL A 66 -12.52 -4.96 -2.21
N PHE A 67 -13.38 -5.96 -2.19
CA PHE A 67 -14.61 -6.02 -2.97
C PHE A 67 -15.81 -6.31 -2.07
N LEU A 68 -16.79 -5.40 -2.04
CA LEU A 68 -17.95 -5.44 -1.15
C LEU A 68 -17.58 -5.71 0.33
N GLY A 69 -16.47 -5.11 0.77
CA GLY A 69 -15.92 -5.26 2.11
C GLY A 69 -15.06 -6.52 2.35
N TYR A 70 -14.92 -7.41 1.37
CA TYR A 70 -14.08 -8.60 1.48
C TYR A 70 -12.66 -8.32 0.96
N PRO A 71 -11.59 -8.54 1.73
CA PRO A 71 -10.22 -8.48 1.23
C PRO A 71 -9.98 -9.62 0.23
N VAL A 72 -9.80 -9.29 -1.05
CA VAL A 72 -9.71 -10.32 -2.09
C VAL A 72 -8.28 -10.60 -2.58
N MET A 73 -7.36 -9.65 -2.44
CA MET A 73 -5.96 -9.84 -2.84
C MET A 73 -5.06 -8.82 -2.13
N GLY A 74 -3.85 -9.25 -1.76
CA GLY A 74 -2.84 -8.39 -1.13
C GLY A 74 -1.51 -8.40 -1.88
N MET A 75 -0.78 -7.30 -1.85
CA MET A 75 0.63 -7.22 -2.22
C MET A 75 1.36 -6.19 -1.35
N ILE A 76 2.66 -6.38 -1.17
CA ILE A 76 3.56 -5.34 -0.68
C ILE A 76 4.34 -4.76 -1.85
N ARG A 77 4.54 -3.44 -1.84
CA ARG A 77 5.39 -2.72 -2.80
C ARG A 77 6.69 -2.33 -2.11
N LEU A 78 7.79 -2.84 -2.61
CA LEU A 78 9.11 -2.65 -2.02
C LEU A 78 9.88 -1.60 -2.84
N PRO A 79 10.26 -0.47 -2.23
CA PRO A 79 11.11 0.54 -2.86
C PRO A 79 12.45 -0.02 -3.30
N THR A 80 12.91 0.39 -4.47
CA THR A 80 14.24 0.08 -5.03
C THR A 80 15.02 1.35 -5.30
N ARG A 81 16.29 1.21 -5.67
CA ARG A 81 17.11 2.31 -6.18
C ARG A 81 16.51 2.90 -7.46
N LEU A 82 15.97 2.06 -8.33
CA LEU A 82 15.33 2.50 -9.58
C LEU A 82 14.10 3.37 -9.30
N SER A 83 13.30 3.05 -8.28
CA SER A 83 12.14 3.84 -7.87
C SER A 83 12.49 5.06 -7.01
N ASP A 84 13.78 5.30 -6.73
CA ASP A 84 14.26 6.36 -5.84
C ASP A 84 13.56 6.35 -4.47
N GLY A 85 13.41 5.15 -3.90
CA GLY A 85 12.77 4.96 -2.61
C GLY A 85 11.24 5.07 -2.61
N LYS A 86 10.59 5.10 -3.77
CA LYS A 86 9.13 5.15 -3.86
C LYS A 86 8.54 3.75 -4.02
N ALA A 87 7.48 3.46 -3.29
CA ALA A 87 6.73 2.21 -3.39
C ALA A 87 5.77 2.22 -4.60
N ASN A 88 6.28 2.53 -5.79
CA ASN A 88 5.50 2.66 -7.01
C ASN A 88 6.04 1.73 -8.12
N LEU A 89 5.23 0.74 -8.52
CA LEU A 89 5.63 -0.25 -9.53
C LEU A 89 5.96 0.38 -10.88
N HIS A 90 5.23 1.43 -11.29
CA HIS A 90 5.50 2.13 -12.55
C HIS A 90 6.81 2.91 -12.54
N GLN A 91 7.35 3.19 -11.36
CA GLN A 91 8.63 3.85 -11.16
C GLN A 91 9.76 2.86 -10.82
N GLY A 92 9.49 1.55 -10.86
CA GLY A 92 10.50 0.53 -10.64
C GLY A 92 10.56 -0.04 -9.22
N ALA A 93 9.49 0.07 -8.43
CA ALA A 93 9.37 -0.72 -7.21
C ALA A 93 9.04 -2.19 -7.52
N ILE A 94 9.31 -3.08 -6.58
CA ILE A 94 8.93 -4.48 -6.69
C ILE A 94 7.53 -4.66 -6.13
N GLY A 95 6.66 -5.41 -6.83
CA GLY A 95 5.41 -5.90 -6.29
C GLY A 95 5.56 -7.33 -5.80
N VAL A 96 5.22 -7.61 -4.56
CA VAL A 96 5.27 -8.97 -3.99
C VAL A 96 3.90 -9.39 -3.51
N GLY A 97 3.36 -10.46 -4.08
CA GLY A 97 2.06 -11.00 -3.69
C GLY A 97 2.06 -11.53 -2.27
N ILE A 98 0.95 -11.30 -1.55
CA ILE A 98 0.75 -11.76 -0.18
C ILE A 98 -0.40 -12.76 -0.14
N ASP A 99 -0.16 -13.90 0.46
CA ASP A 99 -1.18 -14.91 0.70
C ASP A 99 -2.17 -14.42 1.76
N ILE A 100 -3.44 -14.31 1.41
CA ILE A 100 -4.49 -13.75 2.30
C ILE A 100 -4.62 -14.53 3.62
N PRO A 101 -4.69 -15.89 3.63
CA PRO A 101 -4.77 -16.63 4.88
C PRO A 101 -3.64 -16.38 5.85
N THR A 102 -2.41 -16.30 5.36
CA THR A 102 -1.21 -16.39 6.20
C THR A 102 -0.47 -15.07 6.37
N GLY A 103 -0.69 -14.08 5.49
CA GLY A 103 0.10 -12.85 5.47
C GLY A 103 1.56 -13.07 5.07
N THR A 104 1.84 -14.15 4.33
CA THR A 104 3.19 -14.49 3.91
C THR A 104 3.39 -14.11 2.44
N THR A 105 4.50 -13.47 2.12
CA THR A 105 4.85 -13.12 0.75
C THR A 105 5.20 -14.37 -0.06
N ARG A 106 4.78 -14.42 -1.32
CA ARG A 106 4.91 -15.61 -2.18
C ARG A 106 5.80 -15.37 -3.39
N ARG A 107 5.48 -14.39 -4.19
CA ARG A 107 6.10 -14.15 -5.49
C ARG A 107 6.33 -12.67 -5.67
N GLY A 108 7.52 -12.31 -6.17
CA GLY A 108 7.84 -10.95 -6.57
C GLY A 108 7.81 -10.74 -8.07
N VAL A 109 7.55 -9.51 -8.49
CA VAL A 109 7.66 -9.04 -9.86
C VAL A 109 8.39 -7.69 -9.87
N PHE A 110 9.37 -7.58 -10.77
CA PHE A 110 10.16 -6.37 -10.99
C PHE A 110 10.24 -6.12 -12.50
N GLY A 111 9.71 -5.00 -12.97
CA GLY A 111 9.68 -4.69 -14.39
C GLY A 111 9.02 -5.77 -15.28
N ASN A 112 7.99 -6.46 -14.79
CA ASN A 112 7.29 -7.60 -15.38
C ASN A 112 8.03 -8.95 -15.31
N GLU A 113 9.25 -9.01 -14.78
CA GLU A 113 9.97 -10.26 -14.61
C GLU A 113 9.79 -10.81 -13.18
N PRO A 114 9.61 -12.14 -13.01
CA PRO A 114 9.56 -12.76 -11.71
C PRO A 114 10.88 -12.63 -10.97
N VAL A 115 10.82 -12.23 -9.69
CA VAL A 115 12.00 -12.12 -8.82
C VAL A 115 11.74 -12.79 -7.46
N LYS A 116 12.80 -13.29 -6.83
CA LYS A 116 12.74 -13.88 -5.49
C LYS A 116 13.54 -13.08 -4.46
N GLU A 117 14.43 -12.21 -4.94
CA GLU A 117 15.31 -11.39 -4.13
C GLU A 117 15.19 -9.93 -4.51
N HIS A 118 15.46 -9.06 -3.56
CA HIS A 118 15.46 -7.62 -3.79
C HIS A 118 16.73 -7.23 -4.59
N PRO A 119 16.62 -6.52 -5.74
CA PRO A 119 17.75 -6.26 -6.63
C PRO A 119 18.88 -5.42 -6.02
N ASP A 120 18.59 -4.62 -5.00
CA ASP A 120 19.58 -3.73 -4.39
C ASP A 120 20.13 -4.27 -3.07
N THR A 121 19.39 -5.15 -2.37
CA THR A 121 19.79 -5.67 -1.06
C THR A 121 20.11 -7.15 -1.07
N GLU A 122 19.79 -7.86 -2.16
CA GLU A 122 20.01 -9.31 -2.36
C GLU A 122 19.30 -10.21 -1.32
N HIS A 123 18.42 -9.61 -0.50
CA HIS A 123 17.64 -10.37 0.46
C HIS A 123 16.39 -10.98 -0.18
N SER A 124 16.01 -12.16 0.31
CA SER A 124 14.79 -12.84 -0.13
C SER A 124 13.56 -11.99 0.19
N ILE A 125 12.71 -11.81 -0.82
CA ILE A 125 11.40 -11.15 -0.69
C ILE A 125 10.25 -12.16 -0.61
N VAL A 126 10.58 -13.45 -0.62
CA VAL A 126 9.63 -14.56 -0.53
C VAL A 126 9.68 -15.15 0.88
N GLY A 127 8.53 -15.49 1.43
CA GLY A 127 8.42 -16.06 2.77
C GLY A 127 8.44 -15.02 3.91
N LEU A 128 8.44 -13.73 3.59
CA LEU A 128 8.33 -12.67 4.59
C LEU A 128 6.94 -12.71 5.23
N LYS A 129 6.90 -12.68 6.55
CA LYS A 129 5.67 -12.61 7.32
C LYS A 129 5.32 -11.15 7.56
N ILE A 130 4.19 -10.69 7.04
CA ILE A 130 3.73 -9.32 7.28
C ILE A 130 3.22 -9.21 8.72
N PRO A 131 3.77 -8.31 9.55
CA PRO A 131 3.30 -8.12 10.91
C PRO A 131 1.86 -7.63 10.95
N ARG A 132 1.14 -8.00 12.00
CA ARG A 132 -0.24 -7.52 12.25
C ARG A 132 -1.19 -7.76 11.07
N TRP A 133 -0.98 -8.85 10.32
CA TRP A 133 -1.72 -9.10 9.07
C TRP A 133 -3.24 -9.13 9.25
N ASP A 134 -3.74 -9.74 10.30
CA ASP A 134 -5.18 -9.80 10.57
C ASP A 134 -5.78 -8.42 10.83
N GLU A 135 -5.03 -7.54 11.48
CA GLU A 135 -5.43 -6.15 11.67
C GLU A 135 -5.43 -5.36 10.36
N LEU A 136 -4.42 -5.58 9.50
CA LEU A 136 -4.38 -4.97 8.16
C LEU A 136 -5.58 -5.38 7.32
N LEU A 137 -5.95 -6.67 7.34
CA LEU A 137 -7.13 -7.16 6.64
C LEU A 137 -8.41 -6.54 7.20
N LEU A 138 -8.50 -6.37 8.52
CA LEU A 138 -9.66 -5.77 9.15
C LEU A 138 -9.80 -4.28 8.82
N ILE A 139 -8.69 -3.53 8.87
CA ILE A 139 -8.67 -2.11 8.45
C ILE A 139 -9.10 -1.98 7.00
N ALA A 140 -8.57 -2.86 6.12
CA ALA A 140 -8.94 -2.86 4.71
C ALA A 140 -10.44 -3.18 4.52
N ALA A 141 -10.97 -4.18 5.22
CA ALA A 141 -12.39 -4.53 5.15
C ALA A 141 -13.30 -3.37 5.56
N ARG A 142 -12.93 -2.63 6.62
CA ARG A 142 -13.67 -1.45 7.11
C ARG A 142 -13.62 -0.25 6.17
N ALA A 143 -12.70 -0.22 5.22
CA ALA A 143 -12.65 0.83 4.21
C ALA A 143 -13.90 0.84 3.31
N TYR A 144 -14.63 -0.27 3.21
CA TYR A 144 -15.91 -0.36 2.51
C TYR A 144 -16.98 0.53 3.18
N GLU A 145 -17.16 0.42 4.49
CA GLU A 145 -18.10 1.24 5.25
C GLU A 145 -17.70 2.72 5.24
N LEU A 146 -16.40 2.98 5.34
CA LEU A 146 -15.86 4.35 5.36
C LEU A 146 -16.08 5.08 4.04
N SER A 147 -15.87 4.40 2.91
CA SER A 147 -15.86 5.03 1.58
C SER A 147 -17.13 4.83 0.78
N GLY A 148 -17.94 3.80 1.08
CA GLY A 148 -19.07 3.36 0.27
C GLY A 148 -18.67 2.76 -1.09
N LEU A 149 -17.38 2.53 -1.36
CA LEU A 149 -16.89 2.00 -2.61
C LEU A 149 -16.99 0.47 -2.63
N GLY A 150 -17.78 -0.09 -3.53
CA GLY A 150 -17.92 -1.54 -3.70
C GLY A 150 -16.63 -2.22 -4.18
N TYR A 151 -15.70 -1.49 -4.80
CA TYR A 151 -14.36 -1.95 -5.21
C TYR A 151 -13.34 -0.86 -4.86
N VAL A 152 -12.37 -1.19 -4.02
CA VAL A 152 -11.40 -0.22 -3.53
C VAL A 152 -10.03 -0.87 -3.29
N GLY A 153 -8.97 -0.15 -3.62
CA GLY A 153 -7.60 -0.46 -3.18
C GLY A 153 -7.27 0.34 -1.93
N VAL A 154 -6.86 -0.34 -0.88
CA VAL A 154 -6.47 0.26 0.39
C VAL A 154 -4.95 0.19 0.50
N ASP A 155 -4.29 1.33 0.56
CA ASP A 155 -2.84 1.43 0.72
C ASP A 155 -2.52 1.72 2.18
N ILE A 156 -1.76 0.82 2.81
CA ILE A 156 -1.46 0.82 4.25
C ILE A 156 0.04 0.74 4.44
N VAL A 157 0.56 1.54 5.38
CA VAL A 157 1.94 1.42 5.86
C VAL A 157 1.96 0.96 7.31
N LEU A 158 3.06 0.32 7.70
CA LEU A 158 3.32 -0.06 9.08
C LEU A 158 4.27 0.95 9.70
N ASP A 159 3.74 1.82 10.56
CA ASP A 159 4.54 2.71 11.40
C ASP A 159 5.01 1.96 12.65
N LYS A 160 6.29 2.10 13.00
CA LYS A 160 6.89 1.38 14.14
C LYS A 160 6.25 1.69 15.48
N ASP A 161 5.74 2.93 15.65
CA ASP A 161 5.19 3.41 16.92
C ASP A 161 3.65 3.42 16.91
N LYS A 162 3.04 3.73 15.74
CA LYS A 162 1.58 3.87 15.60
C LYS A 162 0.91 2.62 15.02
N GLY A 163 1.70 1.71 14.43
CA GLY A 163 1.18 0.52 13.76
C GLY A 163 0.60 0.82 12.37
N PRO A 164 -0.44 0.11 11.91
CA PRO A 164 -1.01 0.31 10.60
C PRO A 164 -1.63 1.69 10.43
N LEU A 165 -1.28 2.36 9.34
CA LEU A 165 -1.85 3.66 8.93
C LEU A 165 -2.30 3.57 7.49
N ILE A 166 -3.54 3.97 7.21
CA ILE A 166 -4.03 4.11 5.82
C ILE A 166 -3.36 5.34 5.22
N LEU A 167 -2.74 5.17 4.05
CA LEU A 167 -2.21 6.28 3.25
C LEU A 167 -3.29 6.85 2.35
N GLU A 168 -3.96 5.97 1.60
CA GLU A 168 -5.00 6.38 0.64
C GLU A 168 -5.98 5.25 0.32
N LEU A 169 -7.15 5.65 -0.18
CA LEU A 169 -8.16 4.77 -0.74
C LEU A 169 -8.29 5.04 -2.24
N ASN A 170 -8.09 4.00 -3.05
CA ASN A 170 -8.09 4.10 -4.50
C ASN A 170 -9.40 3.49 -5.07
N ALA A 171 -10.26 4.32 -5.65
CA ALA A 171 -11.50 3.87 -6.30
C ALA A 171 -11.23 3.05 -7.60
N ARG A 172 -10.06 3.23 -8.20
CA ARG A 172 -9.62 2.52 -9.42
C ARG A 172 -8.19 2.00 -9.26
N PRO A 173 -7.97 1.03 -8.35
CA PRO A 173 -6.63 0.51 -8.10
C PRO A 173 -6.06 -0.18 -9.33
N GLY A 174 -4.77 0.02 -9.58
CA GLY A 174 -4.05 -0.64 -10.67
C GLY A 174 -4.04 -2.17 -10.50
N LEU A 175 -4.11 -2.90 -11.61
CA LEU A 175 -4.26 -4.36 -11.65
C LEU A 175 -2.92 -5.13 -11.58
N ALA A 176 -1.79 -4.46 -11.45
CA ALA A 176 -0.47 -5.10 -11.32
C ALA A 176 -0.36 -6.05 -10.12
N ILE A 177 -1.22 -5.92 -9.12
CA ILE A 177 -1.35 -6.84 -8.00
C ILE A 177 -1.64 -8.28 -8.46
N GLN A 178 -2.34 -8.47 -9.58
CA GLN A 178 -2.59 -9.80 -10.15
C GLN A 178 -1.30 -10.45 -10.68
N ILE A 179 -0.43 -9.64 -11.30
CA ILE A 179 0.87 -10.11 -11.78
C ILE A 179 1.75 -10.50 -10.59
N ALA A 180 1.80 -9.67 -9.55
CA ALA A 180 2.55 -9.94 -8.32
C ALA A 180 2.09 -11.22 -7.62
N ASN A 181 0.80 -11.53 -7.67
CA ASN A 181 0.25 -12.77 -7.10
C ASN A 181 0.30 -13.97 -8.07
N GLY A 182 0.61 -13.74 -9.36
CA GLY A 182 0.52 -14.81 -10.39
C GLY A 182 -0.89 -15.35 -10.56
N ASN A 183 -1.92 -14.61 -10.16
CA ASN A 183 -3.30 -15.06 -10.13
C ASN A 183 -4.26 -13.91 -10.44
N GLY A 184 -5.35 -14.22 -11.16
CA GLY A 184 -6.39 -13.24 -11.49
C GLY A 184 -7.37 -13.01 -10.34
N LEU A 185 -8.00 -11.84 -10.32
CA LEU A 185 -9.04 -11.48 -9.36
C LEU A 185 -10.41 -12.09 -9.67
N LEU A 186 -10.68 -12.38 -10.93
CA LEU A 186 -12.03 -12.68 -11.43
C LEU A 186 -12.76 -13.74 -10.60
N ASN A 187 -12.13 -14.90 -10.33
CA ASN A 187 -12.76 -15.98 -9.59
C ASN A 187 -13.14 -15.57 -8.15
N ARG A 188 -12.32 -14.72 -7.51
CA ARG A 188 -12.58 -14.21 -6.17
C ARG A 188 -13.74 -13.22 -6.17
N LEU A 189 -13.80 -12.33 -7.17
CA LEU A 189 -14.89 -11.36 -7.33
C LEU A 189 -16.23 -12.09 -7.61
N GLN A 190 -16.23 -13.06 -8.52
CA GLN A 190 -17.44 -13.86 -8.83
C GLN A 190 -17.96 -14.62 -7.61
N ARG A 191 -17.07 -15.10 -6.76
CA ARG A 191 -17.46 -15.77 -5.52
C ARG A 191 -18.19 -14.83 -4.56
N ILE A 192 -17.71 -13.58 -4.43
CA ILE A 192 -18.39 -12.57 -3.60
C ILE A 192 -19.70 -12.12 -4.25
N GLN A 193 -19.75 -11.95 -5.57
CA GLN A 193 -20.99 -11.64 -6.30
C GLN A 193 -22.06 -12.71 -6.11
N ALA A 194 -21.65 -13.97 -6.03
CA ALA A 194 -22.61 -15.05 -5.74
C ALA A 194 -23.18 -14.94 -4.32
N LEU A 195 -22.41 -14.53 -3.32
CA LEU A 195 -22.93 -14.22 -1.98
C LEU A 195 -23.90 -13.05 -1.99
N GLU A 196 -23.58 -11.99 -2.74
CA GLU A 196 -24.44 -10.84 -2.91
C GLU A 196 -25.78 -11.23 -3.53
N ALA A 197 -25.75 -11.97 -4.65
CA ALA A 197 -26.95 -12.45 -5.33
C ALA A 197 -27.82 -13.36 -4.45
N ALA A 198 -27.19 -14.13 -3.55
CA ALA A 198 -27.89 -14.97 -2.58
C ALA A 198 -28.39 -14.21 -1.33
N GLY A 199 -28.06 -12.94 -1.18
CA GLY A 199 -28.38 -12.17 0.03
C GLY A 199 -27.65 -12.62 1.28
N THR A 200 -26.46 -13.24 1.13
CA THR A 200 -25.67 -13.86 2.21
C THR A 200 -24.35 -13.15 2.48
N LEU A 201 -24.19 -11.90 2.03
CA LEU A 201 -23.03 -11.09 2.40
C LEU A 201 -22.96 -10.93 3.93
N ALA A 202 -21.77 -11.14 4.49
CA ALA A 202 -21.56 -10.89 5.91
C ALA A 202 -21.68 -9.37 6.23
N SER A 203 -22.38 -9.06 7.31
CA SER A 203 -22.63 -7.67 7.73
C SER A 203 -21.42 -7.06 8.43
N ASP A 204 -20.62 -7.85 9.13
CA ASP A 204 -19.48 -7.38 9.91
C ASP A 204 -18.14 -7.63 9.20
N PRO A 205 -17.15 -6.71 9.38
CA PRO A 205 -15.85 -6.81 8.76
C PRO A 205 -15.06 -8.06 9.17
N GLU A 206 -15.21 -8.49 10.43
CA GLU A 206 -14.52 -9.66 10.98
C GLU A 206 -14.94 -10.95 10.27
N ALA A 207 -16.24 -11.14 10.02
CA ALA A 207 -16.75 -12.29 9.27
C ALA A 207 -16.30 -12.24 7.80
N ARG A 208 -16.24 -11.08 7.19
CA ARG A 208 -15.71 -10.91 5.82
C ARG A 208 -14.23 -11.26 5.73
N VAL A 209 -13.42 -10.87 6.72
CA VAL A 209 -12.01 -11.25 6.81
C VAL A 209 -11.86 -12.76 7.02
N ALA A 210 -12.65 -13.35 7.93
CA ALA A 210 -12.63 -14.79 8.17
C ALA A 210 -12.98 -15.58 6.89
N TYR A 211 -14.00 -15.14 6.15
CA TYR A 211 -14.36 -15.70 4.86
C TYR A 211 -13.20 -15.62 3.85
N ALA A 212 -12.58 -14.44 3.72
CA ALA A 212 -11.46 -14.22 2.81
C ALA A 212 -10.28 -15.14 3.13
N LYS A 213 -9.93 -15.29 4.41
CA LYS A 213 -8.86 -16.21 4.86
C LYS A 213 -9.19 -17.67 4.57
N ALA A 214 -10.44 -18.08 4.68
CA ALA A 214 -10.86 -19.45 4.40
C ALA A 214 -10.87 -19.81 2.91
N HIS A 215 -11.04 -18.80 2.01
CA HIS A 215 -11.35 -19.07 0.62
C HIS A 215 -10.38 -18.48 -0.41
N PHE A 216 -9.49 -17.59 -0.03
CA PHE A 216 -8.63 -16.84 -0.96
C PHE A 216 -7.13 -17.13 -0.78
N ALA A 217 -6.79 -18.37 -0.46
CA ALA A 217 -5.40 -18.81 -0.48
C ALA A 217 -4.78 -18.56 -1.88
N THR A 218 -3.51 -18.21 -1.88
CA THR A 218 -2.71 -18.13 -3.12
C THR A 218 -2.09 -19.51 -3.37
N THR A 219 -2.52 -20.16 -4.43
CA THR A 219 -1.98 -21.46 -4.89
C THR A 219 -0.67 -21.29 -5.64
#